data_b7923ca040854bc268b5c8fb7e664872
#
_entry.id   b7923ca040854bc268b5c8fb7e664872
#
_cell.length_a   1.000
_cell.length_b   1.000
_cell.length_c   1.000
_cell.angle_alpha   90.00
_cell.angle_beta   90.00
_cell.angle_gamma   90.00
#
_symmetry.space_group_name_H-M   'P 1'
#
loop_
_entity.id
_entity.type
_entity.pdbx_description
1 polymer ?
#
loop_
_entity_poly.entity_id
_entity_poly.type
_entity_poly.pdbx_seq_one_letter_code
_entity_poly.pdbx_strand_id
1 'polypeptide(L)'
;IRNCLVGSEMCIRDSGMSLGYPRYSTWKGPTMHLEDLIVSENHRGSGIGQALFSNFIKSSSEKGVKRIEWAVLNWNVNAIKFYESNGAKIYDDWHIEQMDEMAINNFINNNQ
;
A
#
# COMPACT_ATOMS: atom_id res chain seq x y z
N ILE A 1 -20.08 1.44 -4.46
CA ILE A 1 -18.70 1.77 -4.81
C ILE A 1 -18.67 3.16 -5.44
N ARG A 2 -17.75 3.95 -4.98
CA ARG A 2 -17.55 5.29 -5.45
C ARG A 2 -16.56 5.26 -6.62
N ASN A 3 -16.69 6.22 -7.53
CA ASN A 3 -15.69 6.38 -8.59
C ASN A 3 -14.36 6.78 -7.99
N CYS A 4 -13.34 6.04 -8.29
CA CYS A 4 -11.98 6.36 -7.93
C CYS A 4 -11.26 6.88 -9.16
N LEU A 5 -10.57 8.00 -9.01
CA LEU A 5 -10.15 8.78 -10.15
C LEU A 5 -8.81 8.40 -10.75
N VAL A 6 -7.90 7.89 -9.98
CA VAL A 6 -6.50 7.78 -10.42
C VAL A 6 -5.89 6.47 -9.98
N GLY A 7 -5.14 5.86 -10.91
CA GLY A 7 -4.33 4.71 -10.61
C GLY A 7 -5.14 3.49 -10.24
N SER A 8 -4.69 2.76 -9.25
CA SER A 8 -5.29 1.51 -8.82
C SER A 8 -6.11 1.69 -7.56
N GLU A 9 -7.03 2.63 -7.58
CA GLU A 9 -7.88 2.91 -6.43
C GLU A 9 -9.09 2.00 -6.40
N MET A 10 -9.51 1.66 -5.18
CA MET A 10 -10.78 1.00 -4.91
C MET A 10 -11.46 1.75 -3.78
N CYS A 11 -12.67 2.21 -4.00
CA CYS A 11 -13.42 2.95 -3.00
C CYS A 11 -14.77 2.29 -2.76
N ILE A 12 -15.17 2.23 -1.50
CA ILE A 12 -16.50 1.80 -1.10
C ILE A 12 -17.12 2.95 -0.35
N ARG A 13 -17.93 3.73 -1.05
CA ARG A 13 -18.76 4.85 -0.57
C ARG A 13 -18.47 5.28 0.86
N ASP A 14 -17.66 6.21 1.12
CA ASP A 14 -17.41 6.75 2.47
C ASP A 14 -17.03 5.73 3.54
N SER A 15 -17.00 4.44 3.21
CA SER A 15 -16.69 3.37 4.16
C SER A 15 -15.22 3.03 4.17
N GLY A 16 -14.57 3.10 3.02
CA GLY A 16 -13.15 2.79 2.93
C GLY A 16 -12.62 2.90 1.52
N MET A 17 -11.30 2.80 1.41
CA MET A 17 -10.66 2.77 0.10
C MET A 17 -9.35 2.02 0.18
N SER A 18 -8.91 1.52 -0.95
CA SER A 18 -7.53 1.09 -1.16
C SER A 18 -6.94 1.91 -2.28
N LEU A 19 -5.68 2.29 -2.12
CA LEU A 19 -4.94 3.04 -3.13
C LEU A 19 -3.61 2.34 -3.37
N GLY A 20 -3.37 2.00 -4.61
CA GLY A 20 -2.12 1.38 -4.98
C GLY A 20 -1.68 1.79 -6.36
N TYR A 21 -0.45 1.49 -6.69
CA TYR A 21 0.10 1.85 -7.99
C TYR A 21 1.19 0.86 -8.41
N PRO A 22 1.43 0.75 -9.72
CA PRO A 22 2.47 -0.14 -10.24
C PRO A 22 3.86 0.36 -9.88
N ARG A 23 4.74 -0.61 -9.58
CA ARG A 23 6.16 -0.37 -9.42
C ARG A 23 6.91 -1.41 -10.25
N TYR A 24 8.18 -1.24 -10.38
CA TYR A 24 9.01 -2.17 -11.11
C TYR A 24 10.22 -2.57 -10.27
N SER A 25 10.42 -3.87 -10.15
CA SER A 25 11.60 -4.42 -9.49
C SER A 25 12.55 -4.94 -10.55
N THR A 26 13.84 -4.63 -10.41
CA THR A 26 14.83 -5.14 -11.35
C THR A 26 14.96 -6.67 -11.25
N TRP A 27 14.56 -7.26 -10.13
CA TRP A 27 14.62 -8.71 -9.96
C TRP A 27 13.31 -9.41 -10.28
N LYS A 28 12.18 -8.79 -9.92
CA LYS A 28 10.86 -9.41 -10.03
C LYS A 28 10.08 -8.99 -11.27
N GLY A 29 10.45 -7.86 -11.87
CA GLY A 29 9.65 -7.25 -12.93
C GLY A 29 8.52 -6.41 -12.34
N PRO A 30 7.35 -6.40 -12.98
CA PRO A 30 6.22 -5.61 -12.47
C PRO A 30 5.81 -6.03 -11.07
N THR A 31 5.60 -5.05 -10.22
CA THR A 31 5.09 -5.24 -8.85
C THR A 31 4.00 -4.22 -8.61
N MET A 32 3.33 -4.34 -7.48
CA MET A 32 2.28 -3.39 -7.10
C MET A 32 2.57 -2.91 -5.68
N HIS A 33 2.44 -1.61 -5.48
CA HIS A 33 2.60 -1.01 -4.15
C HIS A 33 1.24 -0.59 -3.63
N LEU A 34 0.90 -1.01 -2.42
CA LEU A 34 -0.31 -0.58 -1.74
C LEU A 34 0.04 0.63 -0.88
N GLU A 35 -0.43 1.80 -1.30
CA GLU A 35 -0.14 3.04 -0.59
C GLU A 35 -1.00 3.18 0.66
N ASP A 36 -2.30 2.99 0.50
CA ASP A 36 -3.25 3.16 1.60
C ASP A 36 -4.34 2.09 1.57
N LEU A 37 -4.70 1.63 2.74
CA LEU A 37 -5.89 0.82 2.95
C LEU A 37 -6.59 1.42 4.16
N ILE A 38 -7.70 2.10 3.91
CA ILE A 38 -8.38 2.89 4.93
C ILE A 38 -9.83 2.45 5.02
N VAL A 39 -10.30 2.23 6.24
CA VAL A 39 -11.70 1.96 6.54
C VAL A 39 -12.15 3.01 7.53
N SER A 40 -13.29 3.65 7.27
CA SER A 40 -13.81 4.64 8.18
C SER A 40 -14.13 4.03 9.54
N GLU A 41 -13.99 4.84 10.59
CA GLU A 41 -14.12 4.38 11.96
C GLU A 41 -15.46 3.69 12.21
N ASN A 42 -16.53 4.21 11.64
CA ASN A 42 -17.88 3.68 11.82
C ASN A 42 -18.11 2.33 11.13
N HIS A 43 -17.21 1.93 10.26
CA HIS A 43 -17.38 0.73 9.44
C HIS A 43 -16.31 -0.32 9.73
N ARG A 44 -15.46 -0.09 10.72
CA ARG A 44 -14.45 -1.06 11.11
C ARG A 44 -15.10 -2.29 11.75
N GLY A 45 -14.49 -3.44 11.50
CA GLY A 45 -15.03 -4.69 12.01
C GLY A 45 -16.16 -5.29 11.19
N SER A 46 -16.50 -4.68 10.05
CA SER A 46 -17.59 -5.15 9.20
C SER A 46 -17.12 -5.95 7.99
N GLY A 47 -15.82 -6.22 7.89
CA GLY A 47 -15.26 -6.97 6.77
C GLY A 47 -14.90 -6.13 5.56
N ILE A 48 -15.06 -4.83 5.63
CA ILE A 48 -14.75 -3.93 4.51
C ILE A 48 -13.25 -3.91 4.20
N GLY A 49 -12.43 -3.88 5.23
CA GLY A 49 -10.97 -3.91 5.04
C GLY A 49 -10.52 -5.18 4.34
N GLN A 50 -11.08 -6.31 4.74
CA GLN A 50 -10.77 -7.58 4.10
C GLN A 50 -11.24 -7.60 2.64
N ALA A 51 -12.42 -7.06 2.37
CA ALA A 51 -12.94 -7.01 1.00
C ALA A 51 -12.09 -6.12 0.11
N LEU A 52 -11.71 -4.95 0.60
CA LEU A 52 -10.83 -4.04 -0.13
C LEU A 52 -9.48 -4.67 -0.42
N PHE A 53 -8.89 -5.28 0.59
CA PHE A 53 -7.60 -5.93 0.44
C PHE A 53 -7.68 -7.08 -0.56
N SER A 54 -8.70 -7.92 -0.45
CA SER A 54 -8.88 -9.06 -1.36
C SER A 54 -9.05 -8.60 -2.81
N ASN A 55 -9.81 -7.55 -3.03
CA ASN A 55 -9.98 -6.99 -4.37
C ASN A 55 -8.67 -6.44 -4.93
N PHE A 56 -7.89 -5.78 -4.08
CA PHE A 56 -6.60 -5.25 -4.49
C PHE A 56 -5.65 -6.38 -4.90
N ILE A 57 -5.59 -7.44 -4.11
CA ILE A 57 -4.74 -8.59 -4.40
C ILE A 57 -5.16 -9.26 -5.72
N LYS A 58 -6.46 -9.48 -5.91
CA LYS A 58 -6.99 -10.09 -7.13
C LYS A 58 -6.68 -9.24 -8.37
N SER A 59 -6.94 -7.96 -8.28
CA SER A 59 -6.68 -7.03 -9.37
C SER A 59 -5.20 -7.00 -9.73
N SER A 60 -4.34 -7.01 -8.72
CA SER A 60 -2.90 -7.03 -8.93
C SER A 60 -2.44 -8.33 -9.58
N SER A 61 -2.99 -9.45 -9.11
CA SER A 61 -2.68 -10.76 -9.67
C SER A 61 -3.04 -10.84 -11.16
N GLU A 62 -4.17 -10.27 -11.55
CA GLU A 62 -4.60 -10.24 -12.94
C GLU A 62 -3.64 -9.46 -13.83
N LYS A 63 -2.90 -8.54 -13.27
CA LYS A 63 -1.87 -7.77 -13.98
C LYS A 63 -0.53 -8.50 -14.07
N GLY A 64 -0.45 -9.70 -13.52
CA GLY A 64 0.76 -10.51 -13.60
C GLY A 64 1.88 -10.09 -12.71
N VAL A 65 1.60 -9.34 -11.64
CA VAL A 65 2.66 -8.87 -10.75
C VAL A 65 3.23 -10.04 -9.95
N LYS A 66 4.52 -9.93 -9.63
CA LYS A 66 5.26 -10.97 -8.91
C LYS A 66 5.43 -10.64 -7.43
N ARG A 67 5.05 -9.44 -7.03
CA ARG A 67 5.14 -9.01 -5.64
C ARG A 67 4.17 -7.86 -5.41
N ILE A 68 3.57 -7.86 -4.22
CA ILE A 68 2.78 -6.74 -3.73
C ILE A 68 3.44 -6.33 -2.42
N GLU A 69 3.66 -5.04 -2.24
CA GLU A 69 4.37 -4.56 -1.07
C GLU A 69 3.72 -3.31 -0.49
N TRP A 70 3.96 -3.08 0.77
CA TRP A 70 3.51 -1.89 1.47
C TRP A 70 4.34 -1.71 2.73
N ALA A 71 4.19 -0.57 3.37
CA ALA A 71 4.81 -0.30 4.65
C ALA A 71 3.75 -0.32 5.76
N VAL A 72 4.15 -0.71 6.93
CA VAL A 72 3.29 -0.68 8.11
C VAL A 72 4.11 -0.14 9.27
N LEU A 73 3.48 0.71 10.07
CA LEU A 73 4.14 1.25 11.26
C LEU A 73 4.41 0.11 12.25
N ASN A 74 5.61 0.07 12.76
CA ASN A 74 6.06 -1.06 13.57
C ASN A 74 5.31 -1.23 14.90
N TRP A 75 4.58 -0.20 15.33
CA TRP A 75 3.76 -0.25 16.53
C TRP A 75 2.30 -0.58 16.24
N ASN A 76 1.90 -0.65 14.98
CA ASN A 76 0.50 -0.89 14.61
C ASN A 76 0.22 -2.38 14.60
N VAL A 77 0.06 -2.93 15.80
CA VAL A 77 -0.08 -4.37 16.00
C VAL A 77 -1.30 -4.94 15.28
N ASN A 78 -2.41 -4.20 15.29
CA ASN A 78 -3.63 -4.68 14.63
C ASN A 78 -3.47 -4.79 13.13
N ALA A 79 -2.84 -3.81 12.51
CA ALA A 79 -2.57 -3.85 11.08
C ALA A 79 -1.60 -4.98 10.73
N ILE A 80 -0.55 -5.13 11.52
CA ILE A 80 0.44 -6.20 11.31
C ILE A 80 -0.25 -7.57 11.37
N LYS A 81 -1.09 -7.79 12.36
CA LYS A 81 -1.82 -9.05 12.49
C LYS A 81 -2.75 -9.29 11.30
N PHE A 82 -3.42 -8.24 10.86
CA PHE A 82 -4.30 -8.32 9.70
C PHE A 82 -3.53 -8.78 8.46
N TYR A 83 -2.41 -8.14 8.19
CA TYR A 83 -1.62 -8.50 7.01
C TYR A 83 -1.00 -9.88 7.13
N GLU A 84 -0.48 -10.24 8.30
CA GLU A 84 0.10 -11.56 8.50
C GLU A 84 -0.94 -12.67 8.38
N SER A 85 -2.16 -12.43 8.85
CA SER A 85 -3.22 -13.41 8.70
C SER A 85 -3.61 -13.63 7.24
N ASN A 86 -3.28 -12.70 6.38
CA ASN A 86 -3.49 -12.81 4.93
C ASN A 86 -2.25 -13.30 4.17
N GLY A 87 -1.22 -13.72 4.88
CA GLY A 87 -0.05 -14.36 4.25
C GLY A 87 1.14 -13.43 4.02
N ALA A 88 1.07 -12.19 4.46
CA ALA A 88 2.18 -11.26 4.31
C ALA A 88 3.28 -11.56 5.32
N LYS A 89 4.49 -11.14 4.99
CA LYS A 89 5.66 -11.27 5.85
C LYS A 89 6.30 -9.92 6.06
N ILE A 90 6.82 -9.70 7.26
CA ILE A 90 7.59 -8.50 7.56
C ILE A 90 9.07 -8.80 7.28
N TYR A 91 9.72 -7.85 6.64
CA TYR A 91 11.17 -7.93 6.39
C TYR A 91 11.85 -6.87 7.25
N ASP A 92 12.51 -7.32 8.31
CA ASP A 92 13.15 -6.44 9.30
C ASP A 92 14.54 -5.97 8.88
N ASP A 93 15.10 -6.58 7.85
CA ASP A 93 16.43 -6.26 7.37
C ASP A 93 16.47 -5.13 6.34
N TRP A 94 15.33 -4.52 6.06
CA TRP A 94 15.21 -3.38 5.18
C TRP A 94 14.78 -2.16 5.99
N HIS A 95 15.41 -1.05 5.73
CA HIS A 95 15.00 0.22 6.32
C HIS A 95 14.42 1.10 5.23
N ILE A 96 13.38 1.87 5.58
CA ILE A 96 12.85 2.88 4.70
C ILE A 96 13.70 4.12 4.87
N GLU A 97 14.25 4.61 3.76
CA GLU A 97 14.95 5.88 3.75
C GLU A 97 14.18 6.85 2.87
N GLN A 98 14.17 8.10 3.29
CA GLN A 98 13.45 9.14 2.55
C GLN A 98 14.26 10.42 2.53
N MET A 99 14.08 11.17 1.46
CA MET A 99 14.50 12.56 1.40
C MET A 99 13.23 13.40 1.31
N ASP A 100 13.01 14.23 2.31
CA ASP A 100 11.88 15.16 2.24
C ASP A 100 12.21 16.33 1.32
N GLU A 101 11.26 17.24 1.13
CA GLU A 101 11.45 18.36 0.23
C GLU A 101 12.67 19.21 0.59
N MET A 102 12.86 19.47 1.88
CA MET A 102 14.01 20.23 2.35
C MET A 102 15.32 19.53 2.03
N ALA A 103 15.40 18.24 2.26
CA ALA A 103 16.59 17.45 1.96
C ALA A 103 16.89 17.44 0.47
N ILE A 104 15.87 17.32 -0.36
CA ILE A 104 16.02 17.35 -1.82
C ILE A 104 16.57 18.71 -2.25
N ASN A 105 15.96 19.78 -1.77
CA ASN A 105 16.38 21.14 -2.14
C ASN A 105 17.79 21.43 -1.65
N ASN A 106 18.14 21.02 -0.45
CA ASN A 106 19.48 21.21 0.07
C ASN A 106 20.52 20.46 -0.76
N PHE A 107 20.19 19.25 -1.17
CA PHE A 107 21.10 18.47 -2.01
C PHE A 107 21.34 19.18 -3.35
N ILE A 108 20.29 19.64 -4.00
CA ILE A 108 20.38 20.32 -5.29
C ILE A 108 21.18 21.62 -5.15
N ASN A 109 20.90 22.40 -4.12
CA ASN A 109 21.58 23.69 -3.92
C ASN A 109 23.04 23.54 -3.56
N ASN A 110 23.42 22.46 -2.91
CA ASN A 110 24.81 22.24 -2.49
C ASN A 110 25.66 21.49 -3.53
N ASN A 111 25.01 20.92 -4.55
CA ASN A 111 25.70 20.07 -5.53
C ASN A 111 25.52 20.52 -6.98
N GLN A 112 25.23 21.79 -7.14
CA GLN A 112 25.18 22.39 -8.48
C GLN A 112 26.52 22.90 -8.94
#